data_9d7ec210ee763538c0d5ae35fa9229e7
#
_entry.id   9d7ec210ee763538c0d5ae35fa9229e7
#
_cell.length_a   1.000
_cell.length_b   1.000
_cell.length_c   1.000
_cell.angle_alpha   90.00
_cell.angle_beta   90.00
_cell.angle_gamma   90.00
#
_symmetry.space_group_name_H-M   'P 1'
#
loop_
_entity.id
_entity.type
_entity.pdbx_description
1 polymer ?
#
loop_
_entity_poly.entity_id
_entity_poly.type
_entity_poly.pdbx_seq_one_letter_code
_entity_poly.pdbx_strand_id
1 'polypeptide(L)'
;QTPVIANPVALVKGSKRPENGKRLYDFILGVKGQQILADYSQIVLNKKVKPTTPMSFDDVSRNAMPMDVNWAQTNYDRIRNEWRTRFG
;
A
#
# COMPACT_ATOMS: atom_id res chain seq x y z
N GLN A 1 -10.78 13.09 -8.80
CA GLN A 1 -9.62 12.18 -8.72
C GLN A 1 -8.98 12.25 -7.35
N THR A 2 -8.54 11.11 -6.86
CA THR A 2 -7.94 10.99 -5.54
C THR A 2 -6.57 10.31 -5.65
N PRO A 3 -5.53 10.82 -4.99
CA PRO A 3 -4.26 10.10 -4.95
C PRO A 3 -4.42 8.80 -4.16
N VAL A 4 -3.77 7.74 -4.64
CA VAL A 4 -3.79 6.43 -4.00
C VAL A 4 -2.37 6.09 -3.59
N ILE A 5 -2.19 5.83 -2.30
CA ILE A 5 -0.90 5.46 -1.72
C ILE A 5 -1.01 4.02 -1.24
N ALA A 6 -0.19 3.15 -1.82
CA ALA A 6 -0.15 1.75 -1.42
C ALA A 6 0.73 1.55 -0.19
N ASN A 7 0.28 0.68 0.72
CA ASN A 7 1.11 0.16 1.79
C ASN A 7 1.62 -1.21 1.33
N PRO A 8 2.85 -1.30 0.84
CA PRO A 8 3.34 -2.53 0.25
C PRO A 8 3.84 -3.53 1.28
N VAL A 9 3.84 -4.80 0.90
CA VAL A 9 4.52 -5.86 1.60
C VAL A 9 5.43 -6.58 0.61
N ALA A 10 6.62 -6.97 1.04
CA ALA A 10 7.58 -7.63 0.16
C ALA A 10 8.43 -8.63 0.93
N LEU A 11 8.91 -9.65 0.21
CA LEU A 11 9.88 -10.60 0.74
C LEU A 11 11.28 -10.05 0.48
N VAL A 12 12.10 -10.04 1.51
CA VAL A 12 13.48 -9.55 1.41
C VAL A 12 14.36 -10.64 0.82
N LYS A 13 15.05 -10.33 -0.26
CA LYS A 13 16.02 -11.23 -0.86
C LYS A 13 17.19 -11.42 0.10
N GLY A 14 17.60 -12.68 0.32
CA GLY A 14 18.66 -13.00 1.27
C GLY A 14 18.21 -13.14 2.71
N SER A 15 16.89 -13.15 2.95
CA SER A 15 16.35 -13.42 4.28
C SER A 15 16.88 -14.76 4.83
N LYS A 16 17.16 -14.79 6.13
CA LYS A 16 17.62 -16.02 6.80
C LYS A 16 16.51 -17.06 6.95
N ARG A 17 15.25 -16.65 6.89
CA ARG A 17 14.09 -17.52 7.06
C ARG A 17 13.04 -17.24 5.97
N PRO A 18 13.35 -17.56 4.71
CA PRO A 18 12.47 -17.21 3.60
C PRO A 18 11.11 -17.90 3.67
N GLU A 19 11.04 -19.13 4.20
CA GLU A 19 9.79 -19.85 4.32
C GLU A 19 8.84 -19.19 5.31
N ASN A 20 9.34 -18.75 6.45
CA ASN A 20 8.52 -18.04 7.43
C ASN A 20 8.08 -16.67 6.90
N GLY A 21 8.94 -15.98 6.19
CA GLY A 21 8.60 -14.72 5.52
C GLY A 21 7.49 -14.91 4.51
N LYS A 22 7.57 -15.97 3.70
CA LYS A 22 6.54 -16.28 2.72
C LYS A 22 5.19 -16.61 3.38
N ARG A 23 5.21 -17.35 4.49
CA ARG A 23 3.99 -17.66 5.24
C ARG A 23 3.31 -16.39 5.74
N LEU A 24 4.08 -15.46 6.29
CA LEU A 24 3.55 -14.17 6.73
C LEU A 24 3.01 -13.35 5.57
N TYR A 25 3.76 -13.31 4.46
CA TYR A 25 3.33 -12.64 3.24
C TYR A 25 1.99 -13.18 2.75
N ASP A 26 1.87 -14.51 2.63
CA ASP A 26 0.65 -15.16 2.18
C ASP A 26 -0.51 -14.92 3.15
N PHE A 27 -0.23 -14.89 4.46
CA PHE A 27 -1.25 -14.58 5.47
C PHE A 27 -1.78 -13.16 5.31
N ILE A 28 -0.89 -12.17 5.12
CA ILE A 28 -1.29 -10.77 4.99
C ILE A 28 -2.19 -10.57 3.77
N LEU A 29 -1.92 -11.27 2.65
CA LEU A 29 -2.71 -11.16 1.43
C LEU A 29 -3.92 -12.10 1.42
N GLY A 30 -3.98 -13.06 2.34
CA GLY A 30 -5.10 -14.00 2.45
C GLY A 30 -6.34 -13.37 3.06
N VAL A 31 -7.42 -14.15 3.09
CA VAL A 31 -8.72 -13.66 3.59
C VAL A 31 -8.63 -13.17 5.03
N LYS A 32 -7.99 -13.96 5.91
CA LYS A 32 -7.89 -13.58 7.33
C LYS A 32 -7.07 -12.32 7.55
N GLY A 33 -5.91 -12.20 6.93
CA GLY A 33 -5.07 -11.01 7.04
C GLY A 33 -5.73 -9.77 6.47
N GLN A 34 -6.34 -9.90 5.32
CA GLN A 34 -7.08 -8.80 4.69
C GLN A 34 -8.31 -8.41 5.50
N GLN A 35 -8.99 -9.37 6.15
CA GLN A 35 -10.11 -9.06 7.03
C GLN A 35 -9.66 -8.25 8.24
N ILE A 36 -8.53 -8.59 8.84
CA ILE A 36 -7.96 -7.81 9.95
C ILE A 36 -7.67 -6.38 9.49
N LEU A 37 -7.07 -6.19 8.33
CA LEU A 37 -6.80 -4.87 7.80
C LEU A 37 -8.08 -4.08 7.53
N ALA A 38 -9.10 -4.75 6.97
CA ALA A 38 -10.40 -4.12 6.75
C ALA A 38 -11.05 -3.69 8.05
N ASP A 39 -10.91 -4.47 9.11
CA ASP A 39 -11.45 -4.14 10.44
C ASP A 39 -10.81 -2.87 11.02
N TYR A 40 -9.59 -2.55 10.57
CA TYR A 40 -8.91 -1.30 10.92
C TYR A 40 -9.10 -0.21 9.85
N SER A 41 -10.20 -0.31 9.10
CA SER A 41 -10.60 0.70 8.10
C SER A 41 -9.61 0.86 6.93
N GLN A 42 -8.83 -0.18 6.63
CA GLN A 42 -7.96 -0.19 5.46
C GLN A 42 -8.73 -0.67 4.23
N ILE A 43 -8.40 -0.11 3.07
CA ILE A 43 -8.95 -0.58 1.80
C ILE A 43 -8.09 -1.73 1.32
N VAL A 44 -8.67 -2.92 1.21
CA VAL A 44 -7.93 -4.15 0.91
C VAL A 44 -8.19 -4.65 -0.51
N LEU A 45 -7.26 -5.43 -1.04
CA LEU A 45 -7.31 -5.94 -2.41
C LEU A 45 -8.10 -7.25 -2.55
N ASN A 46 -8.19 -8.02 -1.48
CA ASN A 46 -8.84 -9.34 -1.54
C ASN A 46 -10.35 -9.18 -1.66
N LYS A 47 -10.90 -9.55 -2.81
CA LYS A 47 -12.32 -9.38 -3.13
C LYS A 47 -13.24 -10.27 -2.30
N LYS A 48 -12.71 -11.29 -1.64
CA LYS A 48 -13.49 -12.16 -0.75
C LYS A 48 -13.76 -11.50 0.60
N VAL A 49 -13.06 -10.40 0.91
CA VAL A 49 -13.23 -9.66 2.15
C VAL A 49 -14.20 -8.52 1.93
N LYS A 50 -15.22 -8.42 2.81
CA LYS A 50 -16.20 -7.34 2.73
C LYS A 50 -15.59 -6.02 3.20
N PRO A 51 -15.71 -4.94 2.42
CA PRO A 51 -15.19 -3.64 2.82
C PRO A 51 -15.89 -3.12 4.08
N THR A 52 -15.12 -2.48 4.96
CA THR A 52 -15.66 -1.78 6.13
C THR A 52 -15.66 -0.26 5.93
N THR A 53 -15.03 0.20 4.84
CA THR A 53 -15.00 1.60 4.45
C THR A 53 -16.14 1.91 3.47
N PRO A 54 -16.54 3.19 3.30
CA PRO A 54 -17.56 3.56 2.32
C PRO A 54 -17.18 3.24 0.87
N MET A 55 -15.90 3.13 0.59
CA MET A 55 -15.38 2.85 -0.76
C MET A 55 -14.61 1.54 -0.78
N SER A 56 -14.86 0.72 -1.81
CA SER A 56 -14.08 -0.47 -2.09
C SER A 56 -12.81 -0.13 -2.88
N PHE A 57 -11.92 -1.12 -3.03
CA PHE A 57 -10.74 -0.95 -3.89
C PHE A 57 -11.13 -0.61 -5.34
N ASP A 58 -12.19 -1.25 -5.87
CA ASP A 58 -12.65 -0.95 -7.22
C ASP A 58 -13.12 0.49 -7.37
N ASP A 59 -13.82 1.03 -6.37
CA ASP A 59 -14.25 2.43 -6.36
C ASP A 59 -13.05 3.38 -6.36
N VAL A 60 -12.07 3.08 -5.52
CA VAL A 60 -10.85 3.89 -5.42
C VAL A 60 -10.06 3.85 -6.73
N SER A 61 -9.94 2.66 -7.33
CA SER A 61 -9.20 2.49 -8.58
C SER A 61 -9.81 3.29 -9.73
N ARG A 62 -11.14 3.34 -9.81
CA ARG A 62 -11.82 4.10 -10.84
C ARG A 62 -11.57 5.61 -10.74
N ASN A 63 -11.33 6.09 -9.54
CA ASN A 63 -11.14 7.51 -9.26
C ASN A 63 -9.69 7.87 -8.92
N ALA A 64 -8.77 6.94 -9.11
CA ALA A 64 -7.36 7.15 -8.78
C ALA A 64 -6.72 8.18 -9.69
N MET A 65 -5.98 9.08 -9.09
CA MET A 65 -5.14 10.02 -9.82
C MET A 65 -3.94 9.28 -10.38
N PRO A 66 -3.58 9.51 -11.67
CA PRO A 66 -2.37 8.90 -12.22
C PRO A 66 -1.13 9.32 -11.42
N MET A 67 -0.27 8.36 -11.13
CA MET A 67 1.00 8.62 -10.45
C MET A 67 2.17 8.11 -11.27
N ASP A 68 3.12 8.98 -11.53
CA ASP A 68 4.39 8.59 -12.13
C ASP A 68 5.37 8.26 -10.99
N VAL A 69 5.45 6.97 -10.66
CA VAL A 69 6.29 6.48 -9.57
C VAL A 69 7.77 6.72 -9.86
N ASN A 70 8.19 6.56 -11.10
CA ASN A 70 9.59 6.79 -11.49
C ASN A 70 9.97 8.26 -11.32
N TRP A 71 9.11 9.17 -11.73
CA TRP A 71 9.33 10.60 -11.53
C TRP A 71 9.40 10.95 -10.05
N ALA A 72 8.46 10.42 -9.27
CA ALA A 72 8.40 10.67 -7.83
C ALA A 72 9.67 10.17 -7.12
N GLN A 73 10.13 8.97 -7.47
CA GLN A 73 11.34 8.40 -6.91
C GLN A 73 12.58 9.22 -7.26
N THR A 74 12.71 9.63 -8.52
CA THR A 74 13.85 10.41 -9.01
C THR A 74 13.91 11.79 -8.33
N ASN A 75 12.77 12.40 -8.05
CA ASN A 75 12.68 13.76 -7.51
C ASN A 75 12.44 13.80 -6.01
N TYR A 76 12.37 12.65 -5.34
CA TYR A 76 12.00 12.56 -3.93
C TYR A 76 12.89 13.42 -3.03
N ASP A 77 14.21 13.27 -3.13
CA ASP A 77 15.14 13.99 -2.28
C ASP A 77 15.09 15.49 -2.53
N ARG A 78 14.99 15.90 -3.79
CA ARG A 78 14.89 17.32 -4.14
C ARG A 78 13.64 17.96 -3.55
N ILE A 79 12.49 17.30 -3.70
CA ILE A 79 11.22 17.81 -3.18
C ILE A 79 11.24 17.88 -1.67
N ARG A 80 11.75 16.84 -1.02
CA ARG A 80 11.84 16.78 0.44
C ARG A 80 12.74 17.89 0.98
N ASN A 81 13.88 18.13 0.32
CA ASN A 81 14.82 19.17 0.73
C ASN A 81 14.23 20.57 0.53
N GLU A 82 13.53 20.81 -0.57
CA GLU A 82 12.83 22.07 -0.79
C GLU A 82 11.77 22.33 0.27
N TRP A 83 11.01 21.30 0.61
CA TRP A 83 10.00 21.40 1.66
C TRP A 83 10.63 21.82 2.99
N ARG A 84 11.71 21.14 3.38
CA ARG A 84 12.43 21.48 4.61
C ARG A 84 12.98 22.90 4.61
N THR A 85 13.50 23.36 3.49
CA THR A 85 14.05 24.71 3.37
C THR A 85 12.97 25.77 3.53
N ARG A 86 11.76 25.51 2.98
CA ARG A 86 10.66 26.49 3.01
C ARG A 86 9.84 26.43 4.29
N PHE A 87 9.66 25.28 4.89
CA PHE A 87 8.69 25.08 5.97
C PHE A 87 9.25 24.36 7.20
N GLY A 88 10.45 23.84 7.11
CA GLY A 88 11.07 23.03 8.17
C GLY A 88 11.82 23.80 9.24
#